data_6cde1aa7126661de85d0626846283d2d
#
_entry.id   6cde1aa7126661de85d0626846283d2d
#
_cell.length_a   1.000
_cell.length_b   1.000
_cell.length_c   1.000
_cell.angle_alpha   90.00
_cell.angle_beta   90.00
_cell.angle_gamma   90.00
#
_symmetry.space_group_name_H-M   'P 1'
#
loop_
_entity.id
_entity.type
_entity.pdbx_description
1 polymer ?
#
loop_
_entity_poly.entity_id
_entity_poly.type
_entity_poly.pdbx_seq_one_letter_code
_entity_poly.pdbx_strand_id
1 'polypeptide(L)'
;MTQKNLRDIVNEEIPKVKWIPNWGQKRIELMVGNRPDWCISRQRYWGSPITLFVNKNTGELHPDTESLFEVIAKKIEVEGIEAWFKLDAEELLGSDAKDYEKTTDTLDVWFDSGVSIVADSRIKPDI
;
A
#
# COMPACT_ATOMS: atom_id res chain seq x y z
N MET A 1 6.56 14.95 19.34
CA MET A 1 5.54 15.55 18.46
C MET A 1 4.58 14.44 18.08
N THR A 2 3.38 14.43 18.61
CA THR A 2 2.33 13.47 18.24
C THR A 2 1.86 13.83 16.83
N GLN A 3 2.13 12.97 15.85
CA GLN A 3 1.54 13.14 14.52
C GLN A 3 0.02 13.08 14.68
N LYS A 4 -0.68 14.15 14.33
CA LYS A 4 -2.14 14.14 14.24
C LYS A 4 -2.53 13.09 13.21
N ASN A 5 -3.49 12.23 13.56
CA ASN A 5 -4.09 11.31 12.63
C ASN A 5 -4.72 12.13 11.47
N LEU A 6 -4.54 11.69 10.22
CA LEU A 6 -5.10 12.35 9.03
C LEU A 6 -6.61 12.59 9.16
N ARG A 7 -7.34 11.67 9.79
CA ARG A 7 -8.78 11.78 10.06
C ARG A 7 -9.10 12.98 10.95
N ASP A 8 -8.30 13.24 11.97
CA ASP A 8 -8.47 14.37 12.88
C ASP A 8 -8.25 15.69 12.13
N ILE A 9 -7.22 15.75 11.30
CA ILE A 9 -6.93 16.93 10.46
C ILE A 9 -8.11 17.21 9.53
N VAL A 10 -8.63 16.21 8.84
CA VAL A 10 -9.76 16.37 7.92
C VAL A 10 -11.01 16.85 8.67
N ASN A 11 -11.31 16.28 9.84
CA ASN A 11 -12.45 16.71 10.65
C ASN A 11 -12.32 18.16 11.15
N GLU A 12 -11.12 18.65 11.39
CA GLU A 12 -10.87 20.06 11.72
C GLU A 12 -11.05 21.01 10.52
N GLU A 13 -10.81 20.53 9.29
CA GLU A 13 -10.91 21.34 8.07
C GLU A 13 -12.33 21.39 7.50
N ILE A 14 -13.14 20.32 7.65
CA ILE A 14 -14.52 20.26 7.11
C ILE A 14 -15.39 21.46 7.51
N PRO A 15 -15.41 21.93 8.79
CA PRO A 15 -16.23 23.08 9.19
C PRO A 15 -15.80 24.41 8.57
N LYS A 16 -14.57 24.52 8.08
CA LYS A 16 -14.03 25.74 7.47
C LYS A 16 -14.50 25.95 6.03
N VAL A 17 -15.05 24.90 5.41
CA VAL A 17 -15.55 24.92 4.03
C VAL A 17 -16.97 25.43 4.00
N LYS A 18 -17.30 26.31 3.05
CA LYS A 18 -18.67 26.73 2.80
C LYS A 18 -19.43 25.65 2.02
N TRP A 19 -20.36 24.98 2.71
CA TRP A 19 -21.16 23.91 2.13
C TRP A 19 -22.44 24.42 1.48
N ILE A 20 -22.68 24.03 0.22
CA ILE A 20 -23.92 24.33 -0.51
C ILE A 20 -24.40 23.03 -1.16
N PRO A 21 -25.51 22.45 -0.70
CA PRO A 21 -26.34 22.82 0.45
C PRO A 21 -25.68 22.49 1.80
N ASN A 22 -26.10 23.15 2.87
CA ASN A 22 -25.52 23.04 4.22
C ASN A 22 -25.48 21.60 4.77
N TRP A 23 -26.43 20.75 4.42
CA TRP A 23 -26.48 19.35 4.88
C TRP A 23 -25.28 18.53 4.35
N GLY A 24 -24.61 18.99 3.32
CA GLY A 24 -23.41 18.34 2.77
C GLY A 24 -22.29 18.21 3.82
N GLN A 25 -22.14 19.21 4.69
CA GLN A 25 -21.16 19.16 5.77
C GLN A 25 -21.37 17.94 6.67
N LYS A 26 -22.59 17.78 7.18
CA LYS A 26 -22.90 16.66 8.09
C LYS A 26 -22.64 15.30 7.44
N ARG A 27 -22.96 15.18 6.17
CA ARG A 27 -22.71 13.95 5.42
C ARG A 27 -21.22 13.62 5.34
N ILE A 28 -20.36 14.58 5.02
CA ILE A 28 -18.92 14.39 4.94
C ILE A 28 -18.31 14.08 6.31
N GLU A 29 -18.71 14.79 7.37
CA GLU A 29 -18.30 14.51 8.75
C GLU A 29 -18.56 13.04 9.13
N LEU A 30 -19.77 12.54 8.84
CA LEU A 30 -20.13 11.15 9.12
C LEU A 30 -19.34 10.15 8.27
N MET A 31 -19.11 10.46 7.00
CA MET A 31 -18.35 9.60 6.10
C MET A 31 -16.89 9.49 6.54
N VAL A 32 -16.27 10.58 6.96
CA VAL A 32 -14.88 10.59 7.43
C VAL A 32 -14.77 9.96 8.82
N GLY A 33 -15.67 10.34 9.73
CA GLY A 33 -15.64 9.86 11.11
C GLY A 33 -15.85 8.35 11.25
N ASN A 34 -16.76 7.81 10.45
CA ASN A 34 -17.13 6.38 10.49
C ASN A 34 -16.44 5.53 9.42
N ARG A 35 -15.49 6.10 8.67
CA ARG A 35 -14.83 5.34 7.60
C ARG A 35 -14.00 4.20 8.19
N PRO A 36 -14.23 2.94 7.78
CA PRO A 36 -13.38 1.82 8.15
C PRO A 36 -11.99 1.98 7.51
N ASP A 37 -11.05 1.17 7.94
CA ASP A 37 -9.74 1.09 7.30
C ASP A 37 -9.88 0.70 5.83
N TRP A 38 -8.92 1.15 5.03
CA TRP A 38 -8.89 0.83 3.62
C TRP A 38 -8.15 -0.50 3.41
N CYS A 39 -8.88 -1.54 3.00
CA CYS A 39 -8.26 -2.76 2.54
C CYS A 39 -7.64 -2.51 1.16
N ILE A 40 -6.31 -2.50 1.09
CA ILE A 40 -5.56 -2.20 -0.13
C ILE A 40 -5.26 -3.43 -0.99
N SER A 41 -5.48 -4.64 -0.48
CA SER A 41 -5.24 -5.88 -1.23
C SER A 41 -6.40 -6.19 -2.20
N ARG A 42 -6.04 -6.67 -3.39
CA ARG A 42 -6.97 -7.13 -4.42
C ARG A 42 -6.52 -8.47 -4.97
N GLN A 43 -7.45 -9.37 -5.18
CA GLN A 43 -7.25 -10.67 -5.82
C GLN A 43 -7.45 -10.49 -7.33
N ARG A 44 -6.41 -10.02 -8.02
CA ARG A 44 -6.41 -9.79 -9.47
C ARG A 44 -5.17 -10.42 -10.11
N TYR A 45 -5.33 -10.86 -11.34
CA TYR A 45 -4.22 -11.45 -12.13
C TYR A 45 -3.20 -10.42 -12.61
N TRP A 46 -3.57 -9.13 -12.60
CA TRP A 46 -2.72 -8.06 -13.07
C TRP A 46 -2.81 -6.84 -12.14
N GLY A 47 -1.67 -6.21 -11.87
CA GLY A 47 -1.54 -5.05 -11.01
C GLY A 47 -0.20 -5.05 -10.27
N SER A 48 0.09 -3.97 -9.54
CA SER A 48 1.29 -3.88 -8.68
C SER A 48 1.20 -4.93 -7.56
N PRO A 49 2.15 -5.86 -7.46
CA PRO A 49 2.08 -6.92 -6.46
C PRO A 49 2.32 -6.39 -5.05
N ILE A 50 1.67 -7.01 -4.08
CA ILE A 50 2.00 -6.85 -2.66
C ILE A 50 3.08 -7.86 -2.32
N THR A 51 4.32 -7.40 -2.21
CA THR A 51 5.52 -8.26 -2.11
C THR A 51 5.84 -8.64 -0.67
N LEU A 52 4.97 -9.42 -0.06
CA LEU A 52 5.08 -9.86 1.34
C LEU A 52 5.23 -11.37 1.46
N PHE A 53 5.95 -11.79 2.49
CA PHE A 53 5.99 -13.16 2.97
C PHE A 53 5.25 -13.25 4.31
N VAL A 54 4.27 -14.13 4.38
CA VAL A 54 3.37 -14.30 5.52
C VAL A 54 3.56 -15.69 6.11
N ASN A 55 3.67 -15.78 7.42
CA ASN A 55 3.78 -17.07 8.11
C ASN A 55 2.48 -17.86 7.97
N LYS A 56 2.59 -19.10 7.51
CA LYS A 56 1.44 -19.97 7.22
C LYS A 56 0.58 -20.31 8.44
N ASN A 57 1.18 -20.26 9.64
CA ASN A 57 0.52 -20.65 10.87
C ASN A 57 -0.01 -19.46 11.68
N THR A 58 0.78 -18.34 11.72
CA THR A 58 0.44 -17.18 12.55
C THR A 58 -0.20 -16.04 11.78
N GLY A 59 0.00 -16.00 10.46
CA GLY A 59 -0.42 -14.86 9.61
C GLY A 59 0.45 -13.62 9.77
N GLU A 60 1.55 -13.70 10.52
CA GLU A 60 2.46 -12.58 10.73
C GLU A 60 3.44 -12.42 9.57
N LEU A 61 3.90 -11.18 9.37
CA LEU A 61 4.91 -10.87 8.36
C LEU A 61 6.29 -11.45 8.75
N HIS A 62 7.12 -11.70 7.73
CA HIS A 62 8.50 -12.11 7.97
C HIS A 62 9.25 -10.99 8.72
N PRO A 63 10.09 -11.32 9.74
CA PRO A 63 10.82 -10.32 10.52
C PRO A 63 11.67 -9.38 9.68
N ASP A 64 12.29 -9.89 8.63
CA ASP A 64 13.17 -9.12 7.74
C ASP A 64 12.43 -8.49 6.54
N THR A 65 11.11 -8.24 6.66
CA THR A 65 10.27 -7.69 5.59
C THR A 65 10.87 -6.43 4.95
N GLU A 66 11.44 -5.50 5.74
CA GLU A 66 12.05 -4.27 5.21
C GLU A 66 13.25 -4.56 4.30
N SER A 67 14.14 -5.46 4.72
CA SER A 67 15.29 -5.86 3.92
C SER A 67 14.87 -6.59 2.63
N LEU A 68 13.85 -7.45 2.75
CA LEU A 68 13.29 -8.18 1.61
C LEU A 68 12.67 -7.24 0.59
N PHE A 69 11.99 -6.17 1.01
CA PHE A 69 11.47 -5.16 0.10
C PHE A 69 12.55 -4.54 -0.78
N GLU A 70 13.69 -4.17 -0.20
CA GLU A 70 14.79 -3.57 -0.97
C GLU A 70 15.35 -4.53 -2.04
N VAL A 71 15.48 -5.80 -1.70
CA VAL A 71 15.98 -6.83 -2.64
C VAL A 71 14.96 -7.06 -3.75
N ILE A 72 13.68 -7.20 -3.40
CA ILE A 72 12.60 -7.44 -4.37
C ILE A 72 12.41 -6.22 -5.28
N ALA A 73 12.46 -4.99 -4.72
CA ALA A 73 12.34 -3.78 -5.51
C ALA A 73 13.41 -3.69 -6.60
N LYS A 74 14.68 -3.97 -6.27
CA LYS A 74 15.77 -4.00 -7.25
C LYS A 74 15.56 -5.06 -8.32
N LYS A 75 15.03 -6.22 -7.95
CA LYS A 75 14.75 -7.29 -8.92
C LYS A 75 13.61 -6.86 -9.86
N ILE A 76 12.56 -6.22 -9.33
CA ILE A 76 11.44 -5.69 -10.12
C ILE A 76 11.90 -4.54 -11.04
N GLU A 77 12.81 -3.67 -10.60
CA GLU A 77 13.38 -2.60 -11.44
C GLU A 77 14.06 -3.15 -12.71
N VAL A 78 14.72 -4.30 -12.61
CA VAL A 78 15.46 -4.89 -13.72
C VAL A 78 14.59 -5.79 -14.60
N GLU A 79 13.74 -6.61 -13.99
CA GLU A 79 13.00 -7.68 -14.65
C GLU A 79 11.50 -7.38 -14.83
N GLY A 80 11.01 -6.27 -14.25
CA GLY A 80 9.60 -5.93 -14.21
C GLY A 80 8.82 -6.69 -13.13
N ILE A 81 7.53 -6.37 -13.00
CA ILE A 81 6.65 -6.93 -11.95
C ILE A 81 6.50 -8.45 -11.99
N GLU A 82 6.70 -9.06 -13.16
CA GLU A 82 6.71 -10.50 -13.35
C GLU A 82 7.76 -11.22 -12.49
N ALA A 83 8.84 -10.51 -12.13
CA ALA A 83 9.87 -11.04 -11.27
C ALA A 83 9.33 -11.54 -9.93
N TRP A 84 8.39 -10.82 -9.33
CA TRP A 84 7.75 -11.26 -8.10
C TRP A 84 6.97 -12.56 -8.25
N PHE A 85 6.19 -12.67 -9.31
CA PHE A 85 5.33 -13.85 -9.52
C PHE A 85 6.16 -15.11 -9.83
N LYS A 86 7.30 -14.96 -10.51
CA LYS A 86 8.23 -16.05 -10.84
C LYS A 86 9.19 -16.42 -9.72
N LEU A 87 9.37 -15.50 -8.76
CA LEU A 87 10.31 -15.67 -7.65
C LEU A 87 9.95 -16.88 -6.80
N ASP A 88 10.93 -17.74 -6.54
CA ASP A 88 10.80 -18.81 -5.55
C ASP A 88 11.11 -18.25 -4.15
N ALA A 89 10.26 -18.57 -3.17
CA ALA A 89 10.48 -18.17 -1.79
C ALA A 89 11.80 -18.71 -1.21
N GLU A 90 12.24 -19.89 -1.64
CA GLU A 90 13.49 -20.50 -1.20
C GLU A 90 14.71 -19.67 -1.60
N GLU A 91 14.64 -18.94 -2.71
CA GLU A 91 15.73 -18.08 -3.20
C GLU A 91 16.05 -16.94 -2.23
N LEU A 92 15.04 -16.39 -1.56
CA LEU A 92 15.19 -15.25 -0.64
C LEU A 92 15.20 -15.67 0.83
N LEU A 93 14.39 -16.65 1.20
CA LEU A 93 14.19 -17.04 2.61
C LEU A 93 15.02 -18.26 3.01
N GLY A 94 15.59 -19.00 2.04
CA GLY A 94 16.33 -20.23 2.34
C GLY A 94 15.51 -21.22 3.15
N SER A 95 15.97 -21.57 4.36
CA SER A 95 15.30 -22.53 5.26
C SER A 95 13.91 -22.10 5.73
N ASP A 96 13.68 -20.78 5.81
CA ASP A 96 12.47 -20.21 6.37
C ASP A 96 11.29 -20.26 5.38
N ALA A 97 11.55 -20.51 4.09
CA ALA A 97 10.53 -20.68 3.06
C ALA A 97 9.48 -21.75 3.39
N LYS A 98 9.81 -22.72 4.24
CA LYS A 98 8.88 -23.77 4.66
C LYS A 98 7.72 -23.21 5.50
N ASP A 99 8.00 -22.20 6.31
CA ASP A 99 7.06 -21.61 7.26
C ASP A 99 6.34 -20.39 6.70
N TYR A 100 6.84 -19.84 5.60
CA TYR A 100 6.30 -18.64 4.97
C TYR A 100 5.72 -18.91 3.59
N GLU A 101 4.70 -18.17 3.24
CA GLU A 101 4.13 -18.15 1.90
C GLU A 101 4.20 -16.75 1.30
N LYS A 102 4.36 -16.71 0.00
CA LYS A 102 4.39 -15.49 -0.79
C LYS A 102 2.98 -15.02 -1.07
N THR A 103 2.67 -13.74 -0.82
CA THR A 103 1.37 -13.17 -1.20
C THR A 103 1.24 -13.09 -2.72
N THR A 104 0.03 -13.36 -3.21
CA THR A 104 -0.32 -13.25 -4.63
C THR A 104 -1.23 -12.08 -4.92
N ASP A 105 -1.61 -11.32 -3.89
CA ASP A 105 -2.48 -10.17 -3.99
C ASP A 105 -1.78 -8.98 -4.68
N THR A 106 -2.59 -8.15 -5.30
CA THR A 106 -2.15 -6.88 -5.92
C THR A 106 -2.67 -5.69 -5.13
N LEU A 107 -2.04 -4.54 -5.30
CA LEU A 107 -2.49 -3.29 -4.71
C LEU A 107 -3.77 -2.78 -5.38
N ASP A 108 -4.59 -2.08 -4.61
CA ASP A 108 -5.69 -1.29 -5.14
C ASP A 108 -5.15 -0.19 -6.07
N VAL A 109 -5.74 -0.04 -7.24
CA VAL A 109 -5.34 0.95 -8.25
C VAL A 109 -5.34 2.40 -7.72
N TRP A 110 -6.14 2.69 -6.70
CA TRP A 110 -6.11 4.01 -6.05
C TRP A 110 -4.85 4.24 -5.23
N PHE A 111 -4.23 3.16 -4.75
CA PHE A 111 -2.90 3.24 -4.11
C PHE A 111 -1.85 3.61 -5.15
N ASP A 112 -1.82 2.92 -6.30
CA ASP A 112 -0.92 3.23 -7.41
C ASP A 112 -1.10 4.68 -7.88
N SER A 113 -2.35 5.13 -8.02
CA SER A 113 -2.67 6.52 -8.37
C SER A 113 -2.16 7.52 -7.32
N GLY A 114 -2.27 7.19 -6.03
CA GLY A 114 -1.80 8.05 -4.94
C GLY A 114 -0.29 8.24 -4.91
N VAL A 115 0.48 7.20 -5.28
CA VAL A 115 1.96 7.26 -5.30
C VAL A 115 2.52 7.79 -6.62
N SER A 116 1.73 7.89 -7.68
CA SER A 116 2.19 8.35 -9.00
C SER A 116 2.78 9.76 -8.95
N ILE A 117 2.23 10.63 -8.11
CA ILE A 117 2.73 12.01 -7.93
C ILE A 117 4.16 12.02 -7.35
N VAL A 118 4.48 11.05 -6.49
CA VAL A 118 5.82 10.91 -5.90
C VAL A 118 6.80 10.35 -6.95
N ALA A 119 6.33 9.43 -7.77
CA ALA A 119 7.12 8.87 -8.87
C ALA A 119 7.43 9.95 -9.92
N ASP A 120 6.42 10.74 -10.31
CA ASP A 120 6.57 11.83 -11.30
C ASP A 120 7.49 12.95 -10.80
N SER A 121 7.45 13.29 -9.51
CA SER A 121 8.34 14.30 -8.93
C SER A 121 9.83 13.92 -8.94
N ARG A 122 10.16 12.64 -9.14
CA ARG A 122 11.53 12.14 -9.33
C ARG A 122 11.98 12.24 -10.78
N ILE A 123 11.05 12.30 -11.72
CA ILE A 123 11.31 12.60 -13.11
C ILE A 123 11.44 14.13 -13.19
N LYS A 124 12.66 14.66 -13.00
CA LYS A 124 12.91 16.07 -13.27
C LYS A 124 12.58 16.32 -14.74
N PRO A 125 11.63 17.19 -15.08
CA PRO A 125 11.52 17.63 -16.44
C PRO A 125 12.84 18.37 -16.77
N ASP A 126 13.56 17.90 -17.76
CA ASP A 126 14.62 18.67 -18.39
C ASP A 126 13.94 19.87 -19.09
N ILE A 127 13.78 20.98 -18.37
CA ILE A 127 13.36 22.28 -18.90
C ILE A 127 14.54 23.22 -18.79
#